data_5b31400c7cdce334738e2e9f751047cf
#
_entry.id   5b31400c7cdce334738e2e9f751047cf
#
_cell.length_a   1.000
_cell.length_b   1.000
_cell.length_c   1.000
_cell.angle_alpha   90.00
_cell.angle_beta   90.00
_cell.angle_gamma   90.00
#
_symmetry.space_group_name_H-M   'P 1'
#
loop_
_entity.id
_entity.type
_entity.pdbx_description
1 polymer ?
#
loop_
_entity_poly.entity_id
_entity_poly.type
_entity_poly.pdbx_seq_one_letter_code
_entity_poly.pdbx_strand_id
1 'polypeptide(L)'
;MKGEDERALLSIWSKYYFLRLLPPVLASNLILQRELPLSVNVLAVEVDAQGLPGVFVLPDDGQQIVASAHPLSRFEGIMRDNLQPVITAWQQALGLSTRVLWSNASRYIHWFTGELKGSGLPEMLWSPGQALLDQPTFENGDRNPLFGAYQDRMNANTGTVITVRRTCCIRFRLPDTALCEDCPRLCRKGMAA
;
A
#
# COMPACT_ATOMS: atom_id res chain seq x y z
N MET A 1 3.22 -3.41 -28.04
CA MET A 1 3.72 -4.12 -26.85
C MET A 1 3.11 -5.52 -26.77
N LYS A 2 3.45 -6.40 -27.75
CA LYS A 2 3.08 -7.81 -27.69
C LYS A 2 4.21 -8.56 -26.97
N GLY A 3 3.94 -9.10 -25.77
CA GLY A 3 4.85 -10.00 -25.06
C GLY A 3 5.21 -9.62 -23.62
N GLU A 4 4.75 -8.49 -23.10
CA GLU A 4 4.98 -8.13 -21.71
C GLU A 4 3.94 -8.82 -20.79
N ASP A 5 4.35 -9.20 -19.57
CA ASP A 5 3.45 -9.78 -18.57
C ASP A 5 2.49 -8.69 -18.05
N GLU A 6 1.24 -8.68 -18.54
CA GLU A 6 0.20 -7.71 -18.16
C GLU A 6 -0.04 -7.66 -16.65
N ARG A 7 0.13 -8.79 -15.95
CA ARG A 7 0.03 -8.84 -14.49
C ARG A 7 1.18 -8.10 -13.83
N ALA A 8 2.38 -8.18 -14.40
CA ALA A 8 3.54 -7.45 -13.90
C ALA A 8 3.41 -5.95 -14.19
N LEU A 9 2.87 -5.57 -15.36
CA LEU A 9 2.54 -4.19 -15.69
C LEU A 9 1.49 -3.63 -14.73
N LEU A 10 0.38 -4.34 -14.50
CA LEU A 10 -0.62 -3.93 -13.52
C LEU A 10 -0.02 -3.80 -12.11
N SER A 11 0.84 -4.73 -11.72
CA SER A 11 1.52 -4.64 -10.42
C SER A 11 2.36 -3.37 -10.29
N ILE A 12 3.07 -2.96 -11.34
CA ILE A 12 3.82 -1.69 -11.33
C ILE A 12 2.87 -0.49 -11.33
N TRP A 13 1.85 -0.50 -12.19
CA TRP A 13 0.86 0.57 -12.25
C TRP A 13 0.17 0.78 -10.89
N SER A 14 -0.20 -0.31 -10.22
CA SER A 14 -0.81 -0.24 -8.88
C SER A 14 0.11 0.41 -7.85
N LYS A 15 1.44 0.28 -7.99
CA LYS A 15 2.38 0.99 -7.10
C LYS A 15 2.32 2.50 -7.30
N TYR A 16 2.21 2.98 -8.54
CA TYR A 16 2.04 4.43 -8.79
C TYR A 16 0.72 4.93 -8.21
N TYR A 17 -0.36 4.16 -8.37
CA TYR A 17 -1.64 4.48 -7.75
C TYR A 17 -1.52 4.62 -6.23
N PHE A 18 -0.97 3.62 -5.55
CA PHE A 18 -0.81 3.65 -4.10
C PHE A 18 0.20 4.69 -3.63
N LEU A 19 1.27 4.93 -4.38
CA LEU A 19 2.24 5.98 -4.08
C LEU A 19 1.60 7.38 -4.09
N ARG A 20 0.72 7.63 -5.04
CA ARG A 20 0.07 8.95 -5.17
C ARG A 20 -1.11 9.12 -4.21
N LEU A 21 -1.83 8.04 -3.90
CA LEU A 21 -3.01 8.08 -3.05
C LEU A 21 -2.68 7.99 -1.56
N LEU A 22 -1.90 6.98 -1.15
CA LEU A 22 -1.80 6.63 0.26
C LEU A 22 -1.07 7.65 1.13
N PRO A 23 0.09 8.21 0.75
CA PRO A 23 0.79 9.16 1.61
C PRO A 23 -0.04 10.41 1.96
N PRO A 24 -0.68 11.13 1.00
CA PRO A 24 -1.50 12.28 1.35
C PRO A 24 -2.75 11.90 2.16
N VAL A 25 -3.36 10.75 1.89
CA VAL A 25 -4.50 10.25 2.66
C VAL A 25 -4.09 9.91 4.09
N LEU A 26 -2.94 9.25 4.29
CA LEU A 26 -2.42 8.97 5.63
C LEU A 26 -2.01 10.26 6.36
N ALA A 27 -1.45 11.25 5.67
CA ALA A 27 -1.15 12.54 6.26
C ALA A 27 -2.44 13.26 6.74
N SER A 28 -3.47 13.31 5.90
CA SER A 28 -4.78 13.84 6.28
C SER A 28 -5.35 13.10 7.49
N ASN A 29 -5.33 11.78 7.45
CA ASN A 29 -5.89 10.95 8.50
C ASN A 29 -5.11 11.04 9.83
N LEU A 30 -3.80 10.88 9.79
CA LEU A 30 -2.96 10.76 10.99
C LEU A 30 -2.59 12.12 11.60
N ILE A 31 -2.28 13.13 10.76
CA ILE A 31 -1.80 14.43 11.20
C ILE A 31 -2.95 15.43 11.33
N LEU A 32 -3.78 15.55 10.29
CA LEU A 32 -4.86 16.52 10.25
C LEU A 32 -6.15 15.99 10.91
N GLN A 33 -6.19 14.71 11.30
CA GLN A 33 -7.36 14.04 11.88
C GLN A 33 -8.61 14.17 11.00
N ARG A 34 -8.43 14.07 9.67
CA ARG A 34 -9.51 14.19 8.68
C ARG A 34 -9.63 12.93 7.83
N GLU A 35 -10.86 12.47 7.66
CA GLU A 35 -11.24 11.42 6.73
C GLU A 35 -11.64 12.05 5.41
N LEU A 36 -10.92 11.70 4.33
CA LEU A 36 -11.20 12.19 2.98
C LEU A 36 -12.26 11.34 2.29
N PRO A 37 -13.10 11.91 1.41
CA PRO A 37 -14.13 11.19 0.64
C PRO A 37 -13.50 10.42 -0.52
N LEU A 38 -13.02 9.20 -0.24
CA LEU A 38 -12.22 8.39 -1.16
C LEU A 38 -13.02 7.31 -1.89
N SER A 39 -14.35 7.30 -1.76
CA SER A 39 -15.17 6.30 -2.46
C SER A 39 -14.90 6.33 -3.97
N VAL A 40 -14.77 5.15 -4.59
CA VAL A 40 -14.59 5.00 -6.04
C VAL A 40 -15.74 5.61 -6.87
N ASN A 41 -16.87 5.91 -6.23
CA ASN A 41 -18.02 6.53 -6.89
C ASN A 41 -17.91 8.06 -7.02
N VAL A 42 -17.00 8.70 -6.25
CA VAL A 42 -16.85 10.16 -6.21
C VAL A 42 -15.43 10.63 -6.48
N LEU A 43 -14.46 9.73 -6.32
CA LEU A 43 -13.04 10.03 -6.57
C LEU A 43 -12.75 9.98 -8.07
N ALA A 44 -12.23 11.06 -8.63
CA ALA A 44 -11.68 11.06 -9.98
C ALA A 44 -10.16 10.95 -9.96
N VAL A 45 -9.61 10.27 -10.97
CA VAL A 45 -8.15 10.11 -11.14
C VAL A 45 -7.77 10.63 -12.50
N GLU A 46 -6.95 11.67 -12.54
CA GLU A 46 -6.33 12.15 -13.76
C GLU A 46 -5.06 11.33 -14.03
N VAL A 47 -4.92 10.86 -15.27
CA VAL A 47 -3.73 10.14 -15.71
C VAL A 47 -2.85 11.05 -16.55
N ASP A 48 -1.54 10.88 -16.45
CA ASP A 48 -0.57 11.61 -17.24
C ASP A 48 -0.48 11.09 -18.69
N ALA A 49 0.37 11.69 -19.51
CA ALA A 49 0.57 11.30 -20.91
C ALA A 49 1.11 9.87 -21.07
N GLN A 50 1.68 9.27 -20.02
CA GLN A 50 2.14 7.89 -19.97
C GLN A 50 1.07 6.91 -19.47
N GLY A 51 -0.13 7.41 -19.12
CA GLY A 51 -1.23 6.61 -18.56
C GLY A 51 -1.02 6.26 -17.08
N LEU A 52 -0.13 6.97 -16.38
CA LEU A 52 0.09 6.77 -14.93
C LEU A 52 -0.83 7.69 -14.11
N PRO A 53 -1.27 7.28 -12.93
CA PRO A 53 -2.08 8.12 -12.05
C PRO A 53 -1.27 9.33 -11.59
N GLY A 54 -1.78 10.52 -11.86
CA GLY A 54 -1.15 11.81 -11.54
C GLY A 54 -1.83 12.49 -10.36
N VAL A 55 -3.06 12.95 -10.56
CA VAL A 55 -3.83 13.74 -9.59
C VAL A 55 -5.09 12.99 -9.18
N PHE A 56 -5.39 13.02 -7.89
CA PHE A 56 -6.66 12.55 -7.34
C PHE A 56 -7.52 13.75 -6.99
N VAL A 57 -8.70 13.84 -7.62
CA VAL A 57 -9.66 14.92 -7.43
C VAL A 57 -10.74 14.46 -6.48
N LEU A 58 -10.91 15.16 -5.37
CA LEU A 58 -11.89 14.89 -4.34
C LEU A 58 -13.06 15.86 -4.47
N PRO A 59 -14.30 15.48 -4.11
CA PRO A 59 -15.45 16.37 -4.12
C PRO A 59 -15.38 17.46 -3.05
N ASP A 60 -14.70 17.20 -1.93
CA ASP A 60 -14.52 18.12 -0.82
C ASP A 60 -13.27 17.75 0.02
N ASP A 61 -13.03 18.48 1.09
CA ASP A 61 -11.88 18.30 2.00
C ASP A 61 -12.13 17.27 3.13
N GLY A 62 -13.23 16.50 3.06
CA GLY A 62 -13.59 15.45 4.01
C GLY A 62 -14.13 15.97 5.35
N GLN A 63 -14.15 15.09 6.34
CA GLN A 63 -14.72 15.34 7.66
C GLN A 63 -13.73 15.07 8.78
N GLN A 64 -13.97 15.70 9.95
CA GLN A 64 -13.16 15.42 11.14
C GLN A 64 -13.37 13.98 11.60
N ILE A 65 -12.27 13.28 11.89
CA ILE A 65 -12.33 11.92 12.43
C ILE A 65 -12.88 11.97 13.86
N VAL A 66 -13.91 11.18 14.11
CA VAL A 66 -14.43 10.95 15.47
C VAL A 66 -13.51 9.93 16.16
N ALA A 67 -13.10 10.25 17.38
CA ALA A 67 -12.26 9.35 18.16
C ALA A 67 -12.97 7.99 18.40
N SER A 68 -12.28 6.91 18.11
CA SER A 68 -12.71 5.53 18.37
C SER A 68 -11.70 4.83 19.27
N ALA A 69 -12.17 3.90 20.09
CA ALA A 69 -11.32 3.05 20.91
C ALA A 69 -10.48 2.07 20.04
N HIS A 70 -10.97 1.70 18.86
CA HIS A 70 -10.26 0.80 17.97
C HIS A 70 -9.39 1.59 16.98
N PRO A 71 -8.07 1.36 16.94
CA PRO A 71 -7.15 2.18 16.14
C PRO A 71 -7.37 2.08 14.62
N LEU A 72 -8.01 1.00 14.13
CA LEU A 72 -8.28 0.80 12.71
C LEU A 72 -9.59 1.43 12.22
N SER A 73 -10.52 1.83 13.10
CA SER A 73 -11.83 2.40 12.70
C SER A 73 -11.68 3.61 11.79
N ARG A 74 -10.65 4.42 12.01
CA ARG A 74 -10.32 5.60 11.19
C ARG A 74 -9.91 5.30 9.74
N PHE A 75 -9.64 4.04 9.41
CA PHE A 75 -9.23 3.59 8.08
C PHE A 75 -10.31 2.77 7.36
N GLU A 76 -11.44 2.48 8.02
CA GLU A 76 -12.50 1.65 7.44
C GLU A 76 -13.04 2.23 6.13
N GLY A 77 -13.20 3.55 6.05
CA GLY A 77 -13.66 4.23 4.85
C GLY A 77 -12.74 3.99 3.65
N ILE A 78 -11.44 4.27 3.78
CA ILE A 78 -10.49 4.02 2.67
C ILE A 78 -10.42 2.53 2.31
N MET A 79 -10.46 1.65 3.30
CA MET A 79 -10.38 0.20 3.05
C MET A 79 -11.60 -0.30 2.28
N ARG A 80 -12.82 0.01 2.75
CA ARG A 80 -14.08 -0.47 2.20
C ARG A 80 -14.46 0.23 0.91
N ASP A 81 -14.28 1.55 0.85
CA ASP A 81 -14.86 2.37 -0.21
C ASP A 81 -13.89 2.67 -1.36
N ASN A 82 -12.58 2.39 -1.18
CA ASN A 82 -11.55 2.57 -2.19
C ASN A 82 -10.70 1.33 -2.43
N LEU A 83 -9.84 0.96 -1.48
CA LEU A 83 -8.81 -0.07 -1.73
C LEU A 83 -9.41 -1.42 -2.09
N GLN A 84 -10.43 -1.89 -1.35
CA GLN A 84 -11.05 -3.18 -1.62
C GLN A 84 -11.74 -3.23 -2.99
N PRO A 85 -12.61 -2.27 -3.38
CA PRO A 85 -13.23 -2.29 -4.70
C PRO A 85 -12.23 -2.15 -5.85
N VAL A 86 -11.22 -1.28 -5.74
CA VAL A 86 -10.19 -1.11 -6.76
C VAL A 86 -9.36 -2.37 -6.95
N ILE A 87 -8.88 -2.96 -5.86
CA ILE A 87 -8.10 -4.21 -5.88
C ILE A 87 -8.91 -5.36 -6.46
N THR A 88 -10.19 -5.46 -6.12
CA THR A 88 -11.10 -6.47 -6.66
C THR A 88 -11.31 -6.30 -8.16
N ALA A 89 -11.54 -5.09 -8.63
CA ALA A 89 -11.70 -4.79 -10.05
C ALA A 89 -10.43 -5.14 -10.86
N TRP A 90 -9.26 -4.80 -10.37
CA TRP A 90 -7.99 -5.15 -11.03
C TRP A 90 -7.72 -6.65 -11.05
N GLN A 91 -8.05 -7.37 -9.98
CA GLN A 91 -7.95 -8.82 -9.95
C GLN A 91 -8.88 -9.46 -10.98
N GLN A 92 -10.11 -8.98 -11.10
CA GLN A 92 -11.09 -9.48 -12.08
C GLN A 92 -10.64 -9.18 -13.51
N ALA A 93 -10.09 -8.00 -13.78
CA ALA A 93 -9.69 -7.58 -15.12
C ALA A 93 -8.49 -8.37 -15.67
N LEU A 94 -7.45 -8.58 -14.88
CA LEU A 94 -6.17 -9.14 -15.35
C LEU A 94 -5.70 -10.39 -14.58
N GLY A 95 -6.47 -10.89 -13.62
CA GLY A 95 -6.15 -12.09 -12.84
C GLY A 95 -4.90 -11.96 -11.96
N LEU A 96 -4.50 -10.72 -11.60
CA LEU A 96 -3.43 -10.49 -10.64
C LEU A 96 -3.92 -10.80 -9.23
N SER A 97 -3.16 -11.61 -8.49
CA SER A 97 -3.51 -11.97 -7.11
C SER A 97 -3.70 -10.73 -6.23
N THR A 98 -4.81 -10.69 -5.49
CA THR A 98 -5.07 -9.63 -4.50
C THR A 98 -3.97 -9.51 -3.45
N ARG A 99 -3.28 -10.61 -3.10
CA ARG A 99 -2.11 -10.60 -2.19
C ARG A 99 -0.99 -9.72 -2.72
N VAL A 100 -0.75 -9.70 -4.03
CA VAL A 100 0.26 -8.83 -4.66
C VAL A 100 -0.16 -7.38 -4.55
N LEU A 101 -1.43 -7.07 -4.83
CA LEU A 101 -1.99 -5.72 -4.78
C LEU A 101 -1.98 -5.17 -3.35
N TRP A 102 -2.44 -5.94 -2.38
CA TRP A 102 -2.36 -5.58 -0.96
C TRP A 102 -0.92 -5.38 -0.47
N SER A 103 0.02 -6.22 -0.92
CA SER A 103 1.44 -6.04 -0.63
C SER A 103 2.02 -4.77 -1.28
N ASN A 104 1.51 -4.35 -2.43
CA ASN A 104 1.91 -3.09 -3.03
C ASN A 104 1.36 -1.88 -2.24
N ALA A 105 0.12 -1.96 -1.75
CA ALA A 105 -0.45 -0.93 -0.87
C ALA A 105 0.32 -0.85 0.48
N SER A 106 0.58 -1.99 1.11
CA SER A 106 1.28 -2.04 2.41
C SER A 106 2.67 -1.39 2.36
N ARG A 107 3.35 -1.41 1.19
CA ARG A 107 4.65 -0.76 1.03
C ARG A 107 4.60 0.73 1.37
N TYR A 108 3.60 1.44 0.87
CA TYR A 108 3.51 2.88 1.06
C TYR A 108 2.98 3.24 2.45
N ILE A 109 2.15 2.39 3.05
CA ILE A 109 1.75 2.53 4.45
C ILE A 109 2.96 2.35 5.37
N HIS A 110 3.73 1.28 5.18
CA HIS A 110 4.94 0.99 5.95
C HIS A 110 5.97 2.11 5.82
N TRP A 111 6.27 2.52 4.59
CA TRP A 111 7.21 3.61 4.34
C TRP A 111 6.74 4.91 5.00
N PHE A 112 5.52 5.37 4.74
CA PHE A 112 5.03 6.64 5.26
C PHE A 112 4.97 6.65 6.79
N THR A 113 4.50 5.57 7.41
CA THR A 113 4.47 5.42 8.87
C THR A 113 5.89 5.42 9.46
N GLY A 114 6.85 4.79 8.76
CA GLY A 114 8.26 4.82 9.13
C GLY A 114 8.86 6.23 9.09
N GLU A 115 8.55 7.02 8.06
CA GLU A 115 8.96 8.43 7.95
C GLU A 115 8.41 9.28 9.11
N LEU A 116 7.10 9.10 9.43
CA LEU A 116 6.50 9.80 10.57
C LEU A 116 7.16 9.42 11.89
N LYS A 117 7.43 8.13 12.11
CA LYS A 117 8.14 7.65 13.30
C LYS A 117 9.55 8.20 13.38
N GLY A 118 10.28 8.23 12.25
CA GLY A 118 11.65 8.75 12.15
C GLY A 118 11.76 10.27 12.29
N SER A 119 10.68 11.01 12.05
CA SER A 119 10.67 12.49 12.13
C SER A 119 10.59 13.05 13.56
N GLY A 120 10.48 12.17 14.58
CA GLY A 120 10.34 12.59 15.98
C GLY A 120 8.95 13.10 16.38
N LEU A 121 7.95 12.88 15.53
CA LEU A 121 6.56 13.20 15.86
C LEU A 121 6.04 12.33 17.02
N PRO A 122 5.08 12.83 17.81
CA PRO A 122 4.44 12.06 18.89
C PRO A 122 3.87 10.73 18.38
N GLU A 123 4.01 9.69 19.19
CA GLU A 123 3.58 8.32 18.85
C GLU A 123 2.12 8.25 18.38
N MET A 124 1.24 9.02 18.97
CA MET A 124 -0.17 9.08 18.62
C MET A 124 -0.45 9.45 17.15
N LEU A 125 0.52 10.09 16.46
CA LEU A 125 0.40 10.50 15.06
C LEU A 125 0.87 9.42 14.07
N TRP A 126 1.58 8.38 14.50
CA TRP A 126 2.05 7.32 13.61
C TRP A 126 1.61 5.91 14.04
N SER A 127 1.36 5.68 15.34
CA SER A 127 0.97 4.35 15.83
C SER A 127 -0.31 3.79 15.23
N PRO A 128 -1.36 4.57 14.88
CA PRO A 128 -2.51 4.01 14.19
C PRO A 128 -2.16 3.51 12.77
N GLY A 129 -1.23 4.18 12.06
CA GLY A 129 -0.72 3.71 10.77
C GLY A 129 0.06 2.40 10.90
N GLN A 130 0.86 2.26 11.97
CA GLN A 130 1.54 1.00 12.29
C GLN A 130 0.53 -0.11 12.61
N ALA A 131 -0.55 0.20 13.31
CA ALA A 131 -1.60 -0.77 13.65
C ALA A 131 -2.26 -1.39 12.40
N LEU A 132 -2.34 -0.66 11.25
CA LEU A 132 -2.79 -1.23 9.97
C LEU A 132 -1.94 -2.43 9.50
N LEU A 133 -0.67 -2.50 9.91
CA LEU A 133 0.23 -3.58 9.53
C LEU A 133 0.31 -4.69 10.59
N ASP A 134 -0.05 -4.38 11.84
CA ASP A 134 0.17 -5.23 13.00
C ASP A 134 -1.10 -5.88 13.56
N GLN A 135 -2.28 -5.34 13.24
CA GLN A 135 -3.54 -5.88 13.75
C GLN A 135 -4.22 -6.80 12.71
N PRO A 136 -4.63 -8.02 13.10
CA PRO A 136 -5.18 -9.01 12.18
C PRO A 136 -6.60 -8.72 11.71
N THR A 137 -7.38 -7.96 12.49
CA THR A 137 -8.81 -7.72 12.24
C THR A 137 -9.17 -6.27 12.49
N PHE A 138 -10.21 -5.80 11.81
CA PHE A 138 -10.91 -4.56 12.12
C PHE A 138 -11.86 -4.75 13.33
N GLU A 139 -12.46 -3.65 13.81
CA GLU A 139 -13.38 -3.66 14.95
C GLU A 139 -14.61 -4.55 14.73
N ASN A 140 -15.10 -4.59 13.49
CA ASN A 140 -16.23 -5.44 13.08
C ASN A 140 -15.88 -6.94 12.95
N GLY A 141 -14.62 -7.33 13.23
CA GLY A 141 -14.12 -8.71 13.07
C GLY A 141 -13.62 -9.07 11.68
N ASP A 142 -13.77 -8.20 10.69
CA ASP A 142 -13.28 -8.44 9.34
C ASP A 142 -11.76 -8.56 9.32
N ARG A 143 -11.26 -9.48 8.49
CA ARG A 143 -9.84 -9.69 8.33
C ARG A 143 -9.16 -8.48 7.70
N ASN A 144 -8.08 -8.02 8.32
CA ASN A 144 -7.24 -6.99 7.76
C ASN A 144 -6.26 -7.58 6.71
N PRO A 145 -6.40 -7.25 5.42
CA PRO A 145 -5.55 -7.80 4.36
C PRO A 145 -4.12 -7.25 4.37
N LEU A 146 -3.86 -6.19 5.14
CA LEU A 146 -2.54 -5.56 5.30
C LEU A 146 -1.74 -6.21 6.44
N PHE A 147 -2.40 -6.99 7.31
CA PHE A 147 -1.77 -7.61 8.47
C PHE A 147 -0.57 -8.48 8.11
N GLY A 148 0.53 -8.27 8.80
CA GLY A 148 1.75 -9.06 8.67
C GLY A 148 2.35 -8.99 7.26
N ALA A 149 2.23 -7.86 6.56
CA ALA A 149 2.76 -7.68 5.21
C ALA A 149 4.28 -7.79 5.13
N TYR A 150 4.99 -7.57 6.24
CA TYR A 150 6.44 -7.60 6.35
C TYR A 150 6.93 -8.72 7.27
N GLN A 151 8.19 -9.09 7.12
CA GLN A 151 8.89 -10.07 7.95
C GLN A 151 10.40 -9.84 7.86
N ASP A 152 11.10 -10.13 8.95
CA ASP A 152 12.58 -10.14 8.96
C ASP A 152 13.10 -11.46 8.40
N ARG A 153 14.08 -11.37 7.51
CA ARG A 153 14.74 -12.52 6.87
C ARG A 153 16.21 -12.26 6.61
N MET A 154 16.97 -13.33 6.55
CA MET A 154 18.36 -13.28 6.14
C MET A 154 18.48 -12.93 4.64
N ASN A 155 19.23 -11.89 4.31
CA ASN A 155 19.66 -11.63 2.94
C ASN A 155 20.71 -12.67 2.55
N ALA A 156 20.43 -13.44 1.52
CA ALA A 156 21.28 -14.58 1.13
C ALA A 156 22.64 -14.16 0.56
N ASN A 157 22.79 -12.91 0.11
CA ASN A 157 24.03 -12.40 -0.48
C ASN A 157 24.93 -11.71 0.56
N THR A 158 24.35 -11.02 1.54
CA THR A 158 25.12 -10.24 2.54
C THR A 158 25.21 -10.92 3.91
N GLY A 159 24.36 -11.90 4.19
CA GLY A 159 24.28 -12.55 5.50
C GLY A 159 23.67 -11.66 6.59
N THR A 160 23.08 -10.52 6.26
CA THR A 160 22.44 -9.61 7.22
C THR A 160 20.94 -9.84 7.28
N VAL A 161 20.31 -9.54 8.43
CA VAL A 161 18.86 -9.54 8.56
C VAL A 161 18.31 -8.28 7.90
N ILE A 162 17.33 -8.46 7.04
CA ILE A 162 16.62 -7.38 6.36
C ILE A 162 15.11 -7.55 6.51
N THR A 163 14.39 -6.44 6.61
CA THR A 163 12.93 -6.43 6.60
C THR A 163 12.42 -6.44 5.16
N VAL A 164 11.69 -7.49 4.79
CA VAL A 164 11.16 -7.68 3.43
C VAL A 164 9.67 -7.93 3.45
N ARG A 165 9.01 -7.63 2.35
CA ARG A 165 7.60 -7.98 2.18
C ARG A 165 7.42 -9.50 2.12
N ARG A 166 6.32 -10.00 2.64
CA ARG A 166 5.97 -11.43 2.51
C ARG A 166 5.61 -11.82 1.08
N THR A 167 5.05 -10.88 0.32
CA THR A 167 4.60 -11.13 -1.06
C THR A 167 5.40 -10.28 -2.05
N CYS A 168 5.98 -10.94 -3.06
CA CYS A 168 6.70 -10.27 -4.15
C CYS A 168 5.73 -9.52 -5.07
N CYS A 169 6.12 -8.32 -5.52
CA CYS A 169 5.36 -7.52 -6.47
C CYS A 169 5.48 -7.99 -7.93
N ILE A 170 6.17 -9.06 -8.19
CA ILE A 170 6.39 -9.68 -9.50
C ILE A 170 7.00 -8.79 -10.60
N ARG A 171 7.47 -7.56 -10.27
CA ARG A 171 8.08 -6.66 -11.27
C ARG A 171 9.28 -7.29 -12.02
N PHE A 172 9.98 -8.22 -11.39
CA PHE A 172 11.11 -8.94 -11.97
C PHE A 172 10.75 -9.73 -13.26
N ARG A 173 9.47 -9.84 -13.60
CA ARG A 173 8.99 -10.45 -14.83
C ARG A 173 9.04 -9.51 -16.02
N LEU A 174 9.24 -8.22 -15.78
CA LEU A 174 9.47 -7.24 -16.82
C LEU A 174 10.96 -7.15 -17.13
N PRO A 175 11.33 -6.93 -18.39
CA PRO A 175 12.74 -6.76 -18.77
C PRO A 175 13.34 -5.55 -18.06
N ASP A 176 14.64 -5.59 -17.84
CA ASP A 176 15.46 -4.49 -17.32
C ASP A 176 14.98 -3.88 -16.01
N THR A 177 14.29 -4.68 -15.16
CA THR A 177 13.81 -4.21 -13.86
C THR A 177 14.59 -4.82 -12.70
N ALA A 178 15.24 -3.96 -11.91
CA ALA A 178 15.90 -4.37 -10.65
C ALA A 178 14.89 -4.87 -9.62
N LEU A 179 15.34 -5.66 -8.63
CA LEU A 179 14.53 -6.03 -7.48
C LEU A 179 14.22 -4.79 -6.63
N CYS A 180 13.11 -4.84 -5.88
CA CYS A 180 12.79 -3.80 -4.90
C CYS A 180 13.74 -3.95 -3.68
N GLU A 181 14.00 -2.88 -2.95
CA GLU A 181 14.79 -2.90 -1.71
C GLU A 181 14.22 -3.86 -0.65
N ASP A 182 12.89 -3.91 -0.55
CA ASP A 182 12.12 -4.78 0.34
C ASP A 182 11.65 -6.09 -0.31
N CYS A 183 12.36 -6.54 -1.37
CA CYS A 183 11.94 -7.71 -2.14
C CYS A 183 12.23 -9.02 -1.40
N PRO A 184 11.25 -9.93 -1.22
CA PRO A 184 11.51 -11.22 -0.58
C PRO A 184 12.44 -12.14 -1.39
N ARG A 185 12.70 -11.82 -2.66
CA ARG A 185 13.65 -12.56 -3.51
C ARG A 185 15.11 -12.30 -3.13
N LEU A 186 15.42 -11.19 -2.44
CA LEU A 186 16.76 -10.92 -1.88
C LEU A 186 17.21 -11.98 -0.85
N CYS A 187 16.23 -12.73 -0.30
CA CYS A 187 16.50 -13.83 0.63
C CYS A 187 16.79 -15.17 -0.07
N ARG A 188 16.91 -15.20 -1.41
CA ARG A 188 17.23 -16.37 -2.21
C ARG A 188 18.63 -16.25 -2.79
N LYS A 189 19.45 -17.32 -2.70
CA LYS A 189 20.80 -17.35 -3.30
C LYS A 189 20.74 -17.08 -4.80
N GLY A 190 21.70 -16.32 -5.32
CA GLY A 190 21.83 -16.01 -6.75
C GLY A 190 20.92 -14.93 -7.29
N MET A 191 20.21 -14.19 -6.44
CA MET A 191 19.41 -13.04 -6.84
C MET A 191 20.10 -11.75 -6.40
N ALA A 192 20.58 -10.96 -7.38
CA ALA A 192 21.10 -9.61 -7.13
C ALA A 192 19.94 -8.60 -7.07
N ALA A 193 20.16 -7.51 -6.32
CA ALA A 193 19.30 -6.34 -6.31
C ALA A 193 19.48 -5.57 -7.62
#